data_50fe39ae97d7279da63ce30653581155
#
_entry.id   50fe39ae97d7279da63ce30653581155
#
_cell.length_a   1.000
_cell.length_b   1.000
_cell.length_c   1.000
_cell.angle_alpha   90.00
_cell.angle_beta   90.00
_cell.angle_gamma   90.00
#
_symmetry.space_group_name_H-M   'P 1'
#
loop_
_entity.id
_entity.type
_entity.pdbx_description
1 polymer ?
#
loop_
_entity_poly.entity_id
_entity_poly.type
_entity_poly.pdbx_seq_one_letter_code
_entity_poly.pdbx_strand_id
1 'polypeptide(L)'
;MNKTTSKRLLALDILRGITIAGMIMVNNPGSWSYVYAPLGHAQWNGLTPTDLVFPFFMFIMGISTYISLRKYNFEFSHSAALKILKRTIVIFAIGLGLAWFSMFCRTWNSLSAEEISFFSRLGQSIWTFDHIRILGVMQRLALCYGATAIVALTMKHKHIPYLIATLLIGYFILLITGNGFEYNSTNILSVVDRAVLGEAHMYKDNGIDPEGLLSTIPAIAHVLIGFCVGKLLMEVKDINEKLGRLFLIGTILTFLGFLLSYGCPINKKIWSPTFAIVTCGLGSSFLALLIWIIDVKGYKSWSRFFESFGVNPLFIYVMAGVLAVLLGNIRVPFDGTTTSLHSYIYKGILQPLLGDYPGSLAFALLFVALNWSIGYICLLYTSPSPRDKRQSR
;
A
#
# COMPACT_ATOMS: atom_id res chain seq x y z
N MET A 1 28.26 21.58 -17.88
CA MET A 1 27.55 20.93 -16.75
C MET A 1 26.80 19.72 -17.32
N ASN A 2 27.40 18.54 -17.22
CA ASN A 2 26.75 17.30 -17.65
C ASN A 2 25.55 17.00 -16.76
N LYS A 3 24.33 17.10 -17.28
CA LYS A 3 23.14 16.53 -16.67
C LYS A 3 23.30 15.00 -16.63
N THR A 4 23.85 14.48 -15.54
CA THR A 4 23.74 13.06 -15.21
C THR A 4 22.25 12.76 -15.02
N THR A 5 21.60 12.31 -16.07
CA THR A 5 20.29 11.67 -15.97
C THR A 5 20.43 10.53 -14.97
N SER A 6 19.85 10.70 -13.79
CA SER A 6 19.79 9.66 -12.75
C SER A 6 19.23 8.39 -13.41
N LYS A 7 20.08 7.39 -13.60
CA LYS A 7 19.68 6.10 -14.17
C LYS A 7 18.55 5.56 -13.29
N ARG A 8 17.35 5.49 -13.83
CA ARG A 8 16.17 5.00 -13.14
C ARG A 8 16.45 3.58 -12.64
N LEU A 9 16.21 3.30 -11.36
CA LEU A 9 16.42 1.98 -10.78
C LEU A 9 15.27 1.06 -11.21
N LEU A 10 15.45 0.33 -12.30
CA LEU A 10 14.42 -0.52 -12.89
C LEU A 10 13.93 -1.56 -11.88
N ALA A 11 14.81 -2.21 -11.13
CA ALA A 11 14.44 -3.18 -10.11
C ALA A 11 13.49 -2.60 -9.05
N LEU A 12 13.65 -1.32 -8.66
CA LEU A 12 12.75 -0.66 -7.72
C LEU A 12 11.36 -0.40 -8.33
N ASP A 13 11.30 -0.01 -9.60
CA ASP A 13 10.03 0.18 -10.30
C ASP A 13 9.30 -1.15 -10.49
N ILE A 14 10.02 -2.23 -10.78
CA ILE A 14 9.47 -3.57 -10.88
C ILE A 14 8.94 -4.05 -9.52
N LEU A 15 9.70 -3.87 -8.43
CA LEU A 15 9.23 -4.21 -7.09
C LEU A 15 7.94 -3.46 -6.74
N ARG A 16 7.87 -2.17 -7.08
CA ARG A 16 6.65 -1.37 -6.90
C ARG A 16 5.49 -1.91 -7.74
N GLY A 17 5.76 -2.29 -8.99
CA GLY A 17 4.76 -2.90 -9.87
C GLY A 17 4.24 -4.24 -9.34
N ILE A 18 5.11 -5.11 -8.85
CA ILE A 18 4.73 -6.38 -8.20
C ILE A 18 3.83 -6.12 -7.00
N THR A 19 4.17 -5.13 -6.16
CA THR A 19 3.34 -4.80 -4.99
C THR A 19 1.97 -4.25 -5.37
N ILE A 20 1.87 -3.37 -6.38
CA ILE A 20 0.57 -2.86 -6.84
C ILE A 20 -0.27 -3.97 -7.46
N ALA A 21 0.30 -4.80 -8.35
CA ALA A 21 -0.42 -5.93 -8.94
C ALA A 21 -0.90 -6.91 -7.84
N GLY A 22 -0.04 -7.20 -6.86
CA GLY A 22 -0.39 -7.99 -5.68
C GLY A 22 -1.53 -7.38 -4.88
N MET A 23 -1.50 -6.07 -4.58
CA MET A 23 -2.58 -5.37 -3.86
C MET A 23 -3.91 -5.46 -4.61
N ILE A 24 -3.90 -5.28 -5.93
CA ILE A 24 -5.12 -5.39 -6.75
C ILE A 24 -5.66 -6.81 -6.69
N MET A 25 -4.80 -7.82 -6.80
CA MET A 25 -5.18 -9.23 -6.78
C MET A 25 -5.79 -9.64 -5.42
N VAL A 26 -5.10 -9.37 -4.32
CA VAL A 26 -5.53 -9.86 -3.00
C VAL A 26 -6.71 -9.09 -2.41
N ASN A 27 -6.95 -7.85 -2.85
CA ASN A 27 -8.07 -7.03 -2.39
C ASN A 27 -9.36 -7.22 -3.23
N ASN A 28 -9.32 -7.97 -4.32
CA ASN A 28 -10.45 -8.14 -5.23
C ASN A 28 -10.65 -9.62 -5.64
N PRO A 29 -10.85 -10.55 -4.67
CA PRO A 29 -11.23 -11.91 -4.99
C PRO A 29 -12.65 -11.95 -5.58
N GLY A 30 -12.97 -12.96 -6.33
CA GLY A 30 -14.35 -13.18 -6.81
C GLY A 30 -15.32 -13.44 -5.66
N SER A 31 -14.84 -14.09 -4.57
CA SER A 31 -15.59 -14.29 -3.34
C SER A 31 -14.63 -14.33 -2.15
N TRP A 32 -14.94 -13.60 -1.09
CA TRP A 32 -14.19 -13.64 0.17
C TRP A 32 -14.31 -14.96 0.93
N SER A 33 -15.36 -15.76 0.65
CA SER A 33 -15.52 -17.09 1.24
C SER A 33 -14.61 -18.13 0.60
N TYR A 34 -14.11 -17.88 -0.59
CA TYR A 34 -13.32 -18.82 -1.39
C TYR A 34 -11.99 -18.19 -1.81
N VAL A 35 -11.14 -17.91 -0.81
CA VAL A 35 -9.80 -17.38 -1.00
C VAL A 35 -8.79 -18.44 -0.57
N TYR A 36 -7.82 -18.75 -1.43
CA TYR A 36 -6.71 -19.64 -1.07
C TYR A 36 -5.93 -19.09 0.12
N ALA A 37 -5.54 -19.93 1.06
CA ALA A 37 -4.88 -19.51 2.31
C ALA A 37 -3.69 -18.55 2.15
N PRO A 38 -2.79 -18.71 1.16
CA PRO A 38 -1.70 -17.75 0.95
C PRO A 38 -2.15 -16.37 0.46
N LEU A 39 -3.37 -16.26 -0.11
CA LEU A 39 -3.97 -15.03 -0.61
C LEU A 39 -4.89 -14.36 0.41
N GLY A 40 -5.15 -15.01 1.54
CA GLY A 40 -5.87 -14.45 2.68
C GLY A 40 -4.91 -13.74 3.65
N HIS A 41 -5.46 -12.83 4.46
CA HIS A 41 -4.73 -12.21 5.56
C HIS A 41 -4.68 -13.14 6.78
N ALA A 42 -3.62 -13.04 7.58
CA ALA A 42 -3.61 -13.62 8.91
C ALA A 42 -4.76 -13.04 9.74
N GLN A 43 -5.48 -13.90 10.47
CA GLN A 43 -6.64 -13.45 11.24
C GLN A 43 -6.25 -12.47 12.35
N TRP A 44 -5.21 -12.77 13.11
CA TRP A 44 -4.64 -11.90 14.13
C TRP A 44 -3.11 -11.98 14.10
N ASN A 45 -2.50 -12.93 14.77
CA ASN A 45 -1.06 -13.14 14.75
C ASN A 45 -0.65 -14.00 13.55
N GLY A 46 0.49 -13.69 12.96
CA GLY A 46 1.05 -14.41 11.83
C GLY A 46 1.42 -13.52 10.65
N LEU A 47 1.88 -14.16 9.60
CA LEU A 47 2.34 -13.51 8.37
C LEU A 47 2.01 -14.39 7.17
N THR A 48 1.18 -13.91 6.28
CA THR A 48 0.91 -14.54 4.99
C THR A 48 1.60 -13.79 3.86
N PRO A 49 1.75 -14.36 2.66
CA PRO A 49 2.25 -13.62 1.50
C PRO A 49 1.45 -12.35 1.19
N THR A 50 0.13 -12.39 1.42
CA THR A 50 -0.76 -11.21 1.27
C THR A 50 -0.41 -10.08 2.23
N ASP A 51 0.04 -10.41 3.44
CA ASP A 51 0.42 -9.42 4.44
C ASP A 51 1.74 -8.69 4.12
N LEU A 52 2.51 -9.18 3.15
CA LEU A 52 3.75 -8.52 2.69
C LEU A 52 3.50 -7.37 1.70
N VAL A 53 2.35 -7.37 1.02
CA VAL A 53 2.12 -6.48 -0.14
C VAL A 53 2.12 -5.01 0.28
N PHE A 54 1.33 -4.64 1.29
CA PHE A 54 1.26 -3.26 1.76
C PHE A 54 2.55 -2.78 2.45
N PRO A 55 3.18 -3.52 3.38
CA PRO A 55 4.45 -3.11 3.96
C PRO A 55 5.57 -2.98 2.93
N PHE A 56 5.64 -3.84 1.92
CA PHE A 56 6.60 -3.67 0.83
C PHE A 56 6.40 -2.35 0.09
N PHE A 57 5.15 -1.95 -0.16
CA PHE A 57 4.88 -0.65 -0.77
C PHE A 57 5.34 0.51 0.12
N MET A 58 5.13 0.43 1.44
CA MET A 58 5.61 1.42 2.40
C MET A 58 7.15 1.47 2.47
N PHE A 59 7.81 0.32 2.44
CA PHE A 59 9.26 0.21 2.36
C PHE A 59 9.81 0.90 1.10
N ILE A 60 9.21 0.62 -0.07
CA ILE A 60 9.56 1.26 -1.35
C ILE A 60 9.32 2.77 -1.30
N MET A 61 8.26 3.21 -0.62
CA MET A 61 7.98 4.64 -0.42
C MET A 61 9.11 5.32 0.34
N GLY A 62 9.67 4.68 1.36
CA GLY A 62 10.85 5.15 2.10
C GLY A 62 12.07 5.33 1.18
N ILE A 63 12.39 4.30 0.39
CA ILE A 63 13.47 4.36 -0.61
C ILE A 63 13.26 5.53 -1.59
N SER A 64 12.03 5.64 -2.12
CA SER A 64 11.68 6.68 -3.08
C SER A 64 11.72 8.08 -2.47
N THR A 65 11.44 8.22 -1.17
CA THR A 65 11.55 9.48 -0.43
C THR A 65 13.01 9.93 -0.34
N TYR A 66 13.94 9.01 -0.03
CA TYR A 66 15.37 9.33 -0.06
C TYR A 66 15.81 9.83 -1.44
N ILE A 67 15.48 9.08 -2.51
CA ILE A 67 15.85 9.43 -3.89
C ILE A 67 15.28 10.79 -4.28
N SER A 68 14.05 11.07 -3.91
CA SER A 68 13.36 12.33 -4.23
C SER A 68 13.95 13.52 -3.48
N LEU A 69 14.26 13.39 -2.19
CA LEU A 69 14.78 14.47 -1.37
C LEU A 69 16.27 14.76 -1.62
N ARG A 70 17.02 13.80 -2.15
CA ARG A 70 18.42 14.02 -2.56
C ARG A 70 18.57 15.19 -3.54
N LYS A 71 17.55 15.50 -4.35
CA LYS A 71 17.54 16.65 -5.28
C LYS A 71 17.61 18.00 -4.56
N TYR A 72 17.22 18.03 -3.28
CA TYR A 72 17.21 19.20 -2.42
C TYR A 72 18.36 19.19 -1.40
N ASN A 73 19.37 18.30 -1.60
CA ASN A 73 20.50 18.09 -0.68
C ASN A 73 20.06 17.84 0.77
N PHE A 74 18.83 17.40 0.99
CA PHE A 74 18.19 17.22 2.31
C PHE A 74 18.18 18.52 3.16
N GLU A 75 18.21 19.67 2.52
CA GLU A 75 18.11 20.96 3.19
C GLU A 75 16.64 21.37 3.33
N PHE A 76 16.29 21.82 4.53
CA PHE A 76 14.95 22.36 4.78
C PHE A 76 14.81 23.69 4.03
N SER A 77 13.83 23.76 3.14
CA SER A 77 13.42 24.99 2.48
C SER A 77 11.91 25.10 2.46
N HIS A 78 11.39 26.33 2.44
CA HIS A 78 9.94 26.55 2.38
C HIS A 78 9.31 25.87 1.13
N SER A 79 10.01 25.91 0.00
CA SER A 79 9.54 25.25 -1.23
C SER A 79 9.50 23.72 -1.13
N ALA A 80 10.48 23.11 -0.43
CA ALA A 80 10.49 21.67 -0.17
C ALA A 80 9.37 21.29 0.81
N ALA A 81 9.19 22.04 1.89
CA ALA A 81 8.13 21.84 2.87
C ALA A 81 6.74 21.94 2.25
N LEU A 82 6.47 22.95 1.43
CA LEU A 82 5.20 23.10 0.72
C LEU A 82 4.92 21.95 -0.25
N LYS A 83 5.94 21.45 -0.96
CA LYS A 83 5.77 20.28 -1.85
C LYS A 83 5.44 19.00 -1.07
N ILE A 84 6.11 18.80 0.07
CA ILE A 84 5.82 17.66 0.96
C ILE A 84 4.40 17.76 1.47
N LEU A 85 4.02 18.92 2.03
CA LEU A 85 2.69 19.17 2.57
C LEU A 85 1.62 18.96 1.50
N LYS A 86 1.78 19.58 0.32
CA LYS A 86 0.85 19.41 -0.81
C LYS A 86 0.68 17.95 -1.18
N ARG A 87 1.77 17.19 -1.29
CA ARG A 87 1.71 15.76 -1.64
C ARG A 87 1.03 14.95 -0.54
N THR A 88 1.32 15.22 0.72
CA THR A 88 0.67 14.58 1.87
C THR A 88 -0.83 14.81 1.85
N ILE A 89 -1.26 16.08 1.71
CA ILE A 89 -2.69 16.45 1.66
C ILE A 89 -3.37 15.81 0.45
N VAL A 90 -2.77 15.84 -0.74
CA VAL A 90 -3.36 15.25 -1.95
C VAL A 90 -3.54 13.74 -1.81
N ILE A 91 -2.55 13.01 -1.30
CA ILE A 91 -2.67 11.56 -1.11
C ILE A 91 -3.75 11.25 -0.05
N PHE A 92 -3.79 12.01 1.04
CA PHE A 92 -4.80 11.87 2.08
C PHE A 92 -6.22 12.14 1.54
N ALA A 93 -6.39 13.23 0.80
CA ALA A 93 -7.67 13.61 0.20
C ALA A 93 -8.15 12.59 -0.86
N ILE A 94 -7.25 12.00 -1.65
CA ILE A 94 -7.58 10.92 -2.57
C ILE A 94 -8.14 9.71 -1.80
N GLY A 95 -7.53 9.35 -0.66
CA GLY A 95 -8.03 8.26 0.19
C GLY A 95 -9.43 8.54 0.74
N LEU A 96 -9.70 9.77 1.22
CA LEU A 96 -11.03 10.20 1.64
C LEU A 96 -12.03 10.19 0.48
N GLY A 97 -11.61 10.67 -0.70
CA GLY A 97 -12.44 10.66 -1.90
C GLY A 97 -12.87 9.26 -2.33
N LEU A 98 -11.97 8.26 -2.25
CA LEU A 98 -12.32 6.86 -2.54
C LEU A 98 -13.29 6.29 -1.50
N ALA A 99 -13.09 6.59 -0.21
CA ALA A 99 -14.01 6.17 0.85
C ALA A 99 -15.39 6.80 0.65
N TRP A 100 -15.45 8.10 0.40
CA TRP A 100 -16.68 8.82 0.10
C TRP A 100 -17.37 8.26 -1.16
N PHE A 101 -16.65 8.03 -2.24
CA PHE A 101 -17.21 7.47 -3.47
C PHE A 101 -17.83 6.08 -3.25
N SER A 102 -17.18 5.24 -2.46
CA SER A 102 -17.72 3.94 -2.07
C SER A 102 -19.02 4.07 -1.28
N MET A 103 -19.06 4.98 -0.30
CA MET A 103 -20.26 5.25 0.50
C MET A 103 -21.38 5.84 -0.36
N PHE A 104 -21.07 6.82 -1.20
CA PHE A 104 -22.01 7.39 -2.16
C PHE A 104 -22.72 6.32 -3.00
N CYS A 105 -21.92 5.42 -3.64
CA CYS A 105 -22.49 4.37 -4.49
C CYS A 105 -23.36 3.38 -3.69
N ARG A 106 -22.95 3.04 -2.47
CA ARG A 106 -23.74 2.14 -1.59
C ARG A 106 -25.06 2.78 -1.18
N THR A 107 -25.03 4.03 -0.69
CA THR A 107 -26.22 4.77 -0.29
C THR A 107 -27.15 4.99 -1.47
N TRP A 108 -26.62 5.35 -2.63
CA TRP A 108 -27.39 5.47 -3.86
C TRP A 108 -28.16 4.20 -4.21
N ASN A 109 -27.52 3.03 -4.05
CA ASN A 109 -28.16 1.75 -4.30
C ASN A 109 -29.17 1.34 -3.22
N SER A 110 -28.89 1.62 -1.94
CA SER A 110 -29.84 1.29 -0.87
C SER A 110 -31.14 2.09 -0.99
N LEU A 111 -31.05 3.36 -1.39
CA LEU A 111 -32.20 4.23 -1.61
C LEU A 111 -32.94 3.97 -2.95
N SER A 112 -32.48 3.02 -3.76
CA SER A 112 -33.11 2.74 -5.06
C SER A 112 -34.50 2.09 -4.95
N ALA A 113 -34.80 1.45 -3.84
CA ALA A 113 -36.07 0.83 -3.56
C ALA A 113 -37.07 1.80 -2.87
N GLU A 114 -36.65 2.98 -2.48
CA GLU A 114 -37.48 3.97 -1.82
C GLU A 114 -38.14 4.91 -2.84
N GLU A 115 -39.40 5.25 -2.61
CA GLU A 115 -40.16 6.22 -3.44
C GLU A 115 -39.76 7.67 -3.10
N ILE A 116 -38.50 8.03 -3.29
CA ILE A 116 -37.97 9.37 -3.05
C ILE A 116 -37.59 10.06 -4.36
N SER A 117 -37.66 11.40 -4.39
CA SER A 117 -37.27 12.15 -5.58
C SER A 117 -35.79 11.99 -5.89
N PHE A 118 -35.41 12.12 -7.17
CA PHE A 118 -34.03 12.05 -7.63
C PHE A 118 -33.10 12.99 -6.84
N PHE A 119 -33.53 14.23 -6.59
CA PHE A 119 -32.74 15.22 -5.86
C PHE A 119 -32.57 14.86 -4.37
N SER A 120 -33.61 14.30 -3.75
CA SER A 120 -33.52 13.81 -2.38
C SER A 120 -32.54 12.64 -2.26
N ARG A 121 -32.64 11.68 -3.18
CA ARG A 121 -31.71 10.54 -3.27
C ARG A 121 -30.28 11.01 -3.51
N LEU A 122 -30.07 11.97 -4.41
CA LEU A 122 -28.75 12.54 -4.67
C LEU A 122 -28.18 13.22 -3.43
N GLY A 123 -28.98 14.07 -2.78
CA GLY A 123 -28.56 14.79 -1.58
C GLY A 123 -28.17 13.86 -0.44
N GLN A 124 -29.00 12.84 -0.14
CA GLN A 124 -28.69 11.84 0.88
C GLN A 124 -27.45 11.01 0.54
N SER A 125 -27.24 10.68 -0.74
CA SER A 125 -26.06 9.92 -1.18
C SER A 125 -24.77 10.74 -1.13
N ILE A 126 -24.84 12.07 -1.38
CA ILE A 126 -23.67 12.97 -1.26
C ILE A 126 -23.30 13.16 0.20
N TRP A 127 -24.30 13.32 1.09
CA TRP A 127 -24.09 13.63 2.51
C TRP A 127 -23.93 12.38 3.33
N THR A 128 -22.83 11.65 3.12
CA THR A 128 -22.50 10.39 3.83
C THR A 128 -21.31 10.55 4.79
N PHE A 129 -21.05 11.79 5.21
CA PHE A 129 -19.86 12.12 6.02
C PHE A 129 -19.94 11.56 7.45
N ASP A 130 -21.12 11.26 7.96
CA ASP A 130 -21.34 10.75 9.32
C ASP A 130 -20.74 9.36 9.56
N HIS A 131 -20.43 8.61 8.50
CA HIS A 131 -19.97 7.23 8.60
C HIS A 131 -18.73 6.96 7.71
N ILE A 132 -18.10 8.01 7.19
CA ILE A 132 -16.91 7.86 6.35
C ILE A 132 -15.71 7.40 7.18
N ARG A 133 -15.03 6.35 6.74
CA ARG A 133 -13.77 5.94 7.36
C ARG A 133 -12.70 7.00 7.10
N ILE A 134 -12.13 7.58 8.17
CA ILE A 134 -11.15 8.67 8.08
C ILE A 134 -9.76 8.13 7.78
N LEU A 135 -9.32 7.08 8.47
CA LEU A 135 -8.02 6.47 8.27
C LEU A 135 -8.13 5.20 7.44
N GLY A 136 -7.26 5.06 6.47
CA GLY A 136 -7.16 3.91 5.60
C GLY A 136 -5.76 3.84 4.97
N VAL A 137 -5.58 2.95 4.03
CA VAL A 137 -4.29 2.68 3.38
C VAL A 137 -3.64 3.95 2.81
N MET A 138 -4.40 4.77 2.08
CA MET A 138 -3.88 6.00 1.46
C MET A 138 -3.53 7.06 2.48
N GLN A 139 -4.35 7.21 3.52
CA GLN A 139 -4.12 8.17 4.59
C GLN A 139 -2.88 7.79 5.39
N ARG A 140 -2.69 6.49 5.68
CA ARG A 140 -1.46 6.00 6.31
C ARG A 140 -0.24 6.29 5.45
N LEU A 141 -0.31 6.03 4.13
CA LEU A 141 0.78 6.37 3.20
C LEU A 141 1.10 7.87 3.25
N ALA A 142 0.08 8.73 3.26
CA ALA A 142 0.24 10.18 3.33
C ALA A 142 0.95 10.61 4.62
N LEU A 143 0.47 10.14 5.78
CA LEU A 143 1.04 10.48 7.08
C LEU A 143 2.48 9.99 7.23
N CYS A 144 2.74 8.73 6.87
CA CYS A 144 4.08 8.15 6.95
C CYS A 144 5.06 8.82 5.97
N TYR A 145 4.61 9.17 4.76
CA TYR A 145 5.41 9.94 3.80
C TYR A 145 5.77 11.32 4.36
N GLY A 146 4.77 12.07 4.85
CA GLY A 146 4.95 13.41 5.40
C GLY A 146 5.93 13.40 6.59
N ALA A 147 5.70 12.51 7.57
CA ALA A 147 6.56 12.37 8.73
C ALA A 147 8.00 11.99 8.35
N THR A 148 8.17 10.97 7.49
CA THR A 148 9.51 10.56 7.02
C THR A 148 10.23 11.68 6.27
N ALA A 149 9.53 12.42 5.42
CA ALA A 149 10.12 13.53 4.67
C ALA A 149 10.54 14.69 5.58
N ILE A 150 9.73 15.03 6.62
CA ILE A 150 10.09 16.03 7.61
C ILE A 150 11.33 15.58 8.40
N VAL A 151 11.35 14.36 8.91
CA VAL A 151 12.52 13.79 9.62
C VAL A 151 13.77 13.87 8.75
N ALA A 152 13.65 13.53 7.46
CA ALA A 152 14.77 13.55 6.53
C ALA A 152 15.37 14.94 6.29
N LEU A 153 14.54 16.01 6.39
CA LEU A 153 14.97 17.40 6.20
C LEU A 153 15.45 18.08 7.51
N THR A 154 15.03 17.57 8.67
CA THR A 154 15.29 18.22 9.96
C THR A 154 16.32 17.51 10.83
N MET A 155 16.51 16.20 10.62
CA MET A 155 17.41 15.37 11.41
C MET A 155 18.64 14.93 10.62
N LYS A 156 19.81 14.96 11.26
CA LYS A 156 21.02 14.36 10.67
C LYS A 156 20.78 12.85 10.44
N HIS A 157 21.00 12.37 9.23
CA HIS A 157 20.67 11.00 8.83
C HIS A 157 21.35 9.91 9.67
N LYS A 158 22.50 10.21 10.30
CA LYS A 158 23.18 9.29 11.23
C LYS A 158 22.35 8.96 12.48
N HIS A 159 21.38 9.81 12.83
CA HIS A 159 20.51 9.63 14.00
C HIS A 159 19.19 8.92 13.67
N ILE A 160 18.85 8.75 12.38
CA ILE A 160 17.62 8.08 11.95
C ILE A 160 17.51 6.62 12.49
N PRO A 161 18.58 5.80 12.49
CA PRO A 161 18.50 4.47 13.10
C PRO A 161 18.12 4.48 14.58
N TYR A 162 18.60 5.45 15.34
CA TYR A 162 18.24 5.63 16.77
C TYR A 162 16.76 6.01 16.91
N LEU A 163 16.25 6.91 16.04
CA LEU A 163 14.84 7.26 16.02
C LEU A 163 13.97 6.03 15.70
N ILE A 164 14.36 5.21 14.71
CA ILE A 164 13.67 3.96 14.38
C ILE A 164 13.58 3.06 15.61
N ALA A 165 14.72 2.83 16.29
CA ALA A 165 14.75 2.02 17.51
C ALA A 165 13.84 2.59 18.61
N THR A 166 13.89 3.91 18.84
CA THR A 166 13.04 4.60 19.83
C THR A 166 11.57 4.44 19.52
N LEU A 167 11.15 4.62 18.26
CA LEU A 167 9.75 4.46 17.83
C LEU A 167 9.27 3.02 18.01
N LEU A 168 10.06 2.02 17.63
CA LEU A 168 9.70 0.61 17.76
C LEU A 168 9.67 0.14 19.21
N ILE A 169 10.67 0.51 20.03
CA ILE A 169 10.73 0.16 21.45
C ILE A 169 9.62 0.86 22.23
N GLY A 170 9.44 2.16 22.03
CA GLY A 170 8.38 2.93 22.69
C GLY A 170 6.99 2.40 22.34
N TYR A 171 6.78 2.03 21.07
CA TYR A 171 5.52 1.42 20.66
C TYR A 171 5.33 0.00 21.25
N PHE A 172 6.38 -0.79 21.38
CA PHE A 172 6.34 -2.08 22.07
C PHE A 172 5.91 -1.95 23.53
N ILE A 173 6.51 -0.98 24.24
CA ILE A 173 6.13 -0.67 25.65
C ILE A 173 4.64 -0.27 25.72
N LEU A 174 4.19 0.57 24.80
CA LEU A 174 2.78 0.97 24.71
C LEU A 174 1.85 -0.23 24.47
N LEU A 175 2.23 -1.17 23.62
CA LEU A 175 1.44 -2.39 23.39
C LEU A 175 1.36 -3.26 24.65
N ILE A 176 2.45 -3.45 25.38
CA ILE A 176 2.46 -4.25 26.61
C ILE A 176 1.59 -3.61 27.68
N THR A 177 1.74 -2.30 27.89
CA THR A 177 1.04 -1.59 28.96
C THR A 177 -0.43 -1.33 28.67
N GLY A 178 -0.81 -1.35 27.38
CA GLY A 178 -2.16 -0.99 26.94
C GLY A 178 -2.96 -2.14 26.33
N ASN A 179 -2.72 -3.40 26.73
CA ASN A 179 -3.39 -4.58 26.16
C ASN A 179 -3.34 -4.65 24.63
N GLY A 180 -2.26 -4.14 24.02
CA GLY A 180 -2.13 -3.96 22.58
C GLY A 180 -2.08 -5.26 21.78
N PHE A 181 -1.89 -6.41 22.42
CA PHE A 181 -1.88 -7.73 21.77
C PHE A 181 -3.24 -8.43 21.80
N GLU A 182 -4.22 -7.87 22.51
CA GLU A 182 -5.58 -8.42 22.58
C GLU A 182 -6.40 -8.03 21.34
N TYR A 183 -7.14 -9.00 20.79
CA TYR A 183 -8.01 -8.77 19.63
C TYR A 183 -9.43 -8.42 20.06
N ASN A 184 -9.56 -7.28 20.73
CA ASN A 184 -10.85 -6.80 21.23
C ASN A 184 -10.83 -5.28 21.46
N SER A 185 -11.95 -4.74 21.90
CA SER A 185 -12.16 -3.31 22.12
C SER A 185 -11.40 -2.72 23.31
N THR A 186 -10.75 -3.53 24.16
CA THR A 186 -9.92 -3.05 25.29
C THR A 186 -8.48 -2.74 24.86
N ASN A 187 -8.11 -3.13 23.66
CA ASN A 187 -6.82 -2.80 23.06
C ASN A 187 -6.61 -1.29 23.01
N ILE A 188 -5.42 -0.81 23.42
CA ILE A 188 -5.10 0.61 23.47
C ILE A 188 -5.29 1.31 22.10
N LEU A 189 -5.04 0.61 20.99
CA LEU A 189 -5.28 1.16 19.66
C LEU A 189 -6.76 1.47 19.46
N SER A 190 -7.62 0.50 19.82
CA SER A 190 -9.07 0.65 19.74
C SER A 190 -9.58 1.77 20.66
N VAL A 191 -9.04 1.87 21.86
CA VAL A 191 -9.43 2.91 22.83
C VAL A 191 -9.11 4.30 22.29
N VAL A 192 -7.88 4.50 21.78
CA VAL A 192 -7.44 5.79 21.26
C VAL A 192 -8.19 6.14 19.97
N ASP A 193 -8.32 5.19 19.04
CA ASP A 193 -8.99 5.45 17.76
C ASP A 193 -10.48 5.79 17.99
N ARG A 194 -11.18 5.11 18.88
CA ARG A 194 -12.56 5.46 19.26
C ARG A 194 -12.68 6.83 19.93
N ALA A 195 -11.72 7.16 20.80
CA ALA A 195 -11.74 8.45 21.48
C ALA A 195 -11.49 9.64 20.53
N VAL A 196 -10.64 9.45 19.51
CA VAL A 196 -10.22 10.54 18.61
C VAL A 196 -11.07 10.59 17.34
N LEU A 197 -11.33 9.45 16.72
CA LEU A 197 -12.04 9.36 15.43
C LEU A 197 -13.55 9.14 15.61
N GLY A 198 -13.95 8.46 16.68
CA GLY A 198 -15.30 7.94 16.85
C GLY A 198 -15.50 6.61 16.10
N GLU A 199 -16.33 5.74 16.65
CA GLU A 199 -16.57 4.38 16.13
C GLU A 199 -17.16 4.38 14.71
N ALA A 200 -17.95 5.40 14.36
CA ALA A 200 -18.53 5.54 13.04
C ALA A 200 -17.48 5.75 11.92
N HIS A 201 -16.31 6.27 12.26
CA HIS A 201 -15.25 6.64 11.33
C HIS A 201 -14.08 5.64 11.28
N MET A 202 -14.24 4.47 11.91
CA MET A 202 -13.24 3.41 11.98
C MET A 202 -13.60 2.21 11.10
N TYR A 203 -12.61 1.37 10.82
CA TYR A 203 -12.85 0.06 10.23
C TYR A 203 -13.51 -0.87 11.26
N LYS A 204 -14.52 -1.64 10.81
CA LYS A 204 -15.27 -2.56 11.68
C LYS A 204 -14.57 -3.92 11.74
N ASP A 205 -13.62 -4.08 12.66
CA ASP A 205 -12.86 -5.32 12.88
C ASP A 205 -12.55 -5.49 14.36
N ASN A 206 -13.47 -6.04 15.14
CA ASN A 206 -13.40 -6.20 16.61
C ASN A 206 -12.99 -4.90 17.34
N GLY A 207 -13.33 -3.74 16.77
CA GLY A 207 -13.00 -2.44 17.33
C GLY A 207 -11.58 -1.96 17.03
N ILE A 208 -10.80 -2.72 16.26
CA ILE A 208 -9.43 -2.34 15.86
C ILE A 208 -9.42 -1.85 14.41
N ASP A 209 -8.89 -0.66 14.19
CA ASP A 209 -8.60 -0.16 12.84
C ASP A 209 -7.14 -0.51 12.48
N PRO A 210 -6.90 -1.37 11.47
CA PRO A 210 -5.54 -1.73 11.06
C PRO A 210 -4.70 -0.52 10.61
N GLU A 211 -5.32 0.55 10.16
CA GLU A 211 -4.69 1.80 9.77
C GLU A 211 -4.88 2.93 10.80
N GLY A 212 -5.15 2.60 12.08
CA GLY A 212 -5.40 3.54 13.15
C GLY A 212 -4.24 4.47 13.50
N LEU A 213 -4.49 5.41 14.41
CA LEU A 213 -3.54 6.48 14.78
C LEU A 213 -2.26 5.92 15.38
N LEU A 214 -2.37 5.10 16.44
CA LEU A 214 -1.21 4.61 17.16
C LEU A 214 -0.35 3.68 16.30
N SER A 215 -0.95 2.80 15.48
CA SER A 215 -0.21 1.92 14.58
C SER A 215 0.52 2.68 13.44
N THR A 216 0.25 3.98 13.28
CA THR A 216 1.02 4.85 12.37
C THR A 216 2.43 5.11 12.88
N ILE A 217 2.68 5.04 14.21
CA ILE A 217 4.02 5.23 14.81
C ILE A 217 5.03 4.20 14.28
N PRO A 218 4.81 2.88 14.44
CA PRO A 218 5.72 1.87 13.89
C PRO A 218 5.70 1.84 12.35
N ALA A 219 4.63 2.28 11.71
CA ALA A 219 4.57 2.43 10.26
C ALA A 219 5.51 3.55 9.75
N ILE A 220 5.69 4.64 10.51
CA ILE A 220 6.70 5.67 10.22
C ILE A 220 8.12 5.06 10.36
N ALA A 221 8.37 4.29 11.43
CA ALA A 221 9.66 3.60 11.59
C ALA A 221 9.94 2.64 10.41
N HIS A 222 8.94 1.92 9.93
CA HIS A 222 9.02 1.06 8.75
C HIS A 222 9.46 1.84 7.51
N VAL A 223 8.85 2.99 7.24
CA VAL A 223 9.22 3.85 6.09
C VAL A 223 10.61 4.45 6.26
N LEU A 224 11.01 4.77 7.49
CA LEU A 224 12.37 5.25 7.80
C LEU A 224 13.43 4.15 7.56
N ILE A 225 13.14 2.86 7.83
CA ILE A 225 14.01 1.75 7.44
C ILE A 225 14.19 1.75 5.92
N GLY A 226 13.09 1.85 5.16
CA GLY A 226 13.13 1.98 3.71
C GLY A 226 13.97 3.20 3.24
N PHE A 227 13.87 4.33 3.94
CA PHE A 227 14.69 5.52 3.67
C PHE A 227 16.19 5.25 3.87
N CYS A 228 16.57 4.52 4.93
CA CYS A 228 17.96 4.12 5.17
C CYS A 228 18.48 3.18 4.06
N VAL A 229 17.64 2.26 3.59
CA VAL A 229 17.97 1.40 2.45
C VAL A 229 18.11 2.23 1.17
N GLY A 230 17.26 3.23 0.97
CA GLY A 230 17.39 4.20 -0.13
C GLY A 230 18.73 4.94 -0.12
N LYS A 231 19.21 5.31 1.08
CA LYS A 231 20.55 5.89 1.27
C LYS A 231 21.64 4.93 0.80
N LEU A 232 21.61 3.69 1.26
CA LEU A 232 22.56 2.65 0.87
C LEU A 232 22.58 2.45 -0.65
N LEU A 233 21.42 2.33 -1.27
CA LEU A 233 21.29 2.14 -2.73
C LEU A 233 21.93 3.26 -3.54
N MET A 234 21.91 4.49 -3.03
CA MET A 234 22.39 5.67 -3.74
C MET A 234 23.85 6.01 -3.43
N GLU A 235 24.37 5.62 -2.27
CA GLU A 235 25.75 5.91 -1.86
C GLU A 235 26.73 4.81 -2.27
N VAL A 236 26.34 3.55 -2.21
CA VAL A 236 27.16 2.41 -2.64
C VAL A 236 27.17 2.35 -4.18
N LYS A 237 28.36 2.47 -4.79
CA LYS A 237 28.50 2.49 -6.25
C LYS A 237 28.65 1.08 -6.83
N ASP A 238 29.46 0.24 -6.18
CA ASP A 238 29.68 -1.13 -6.64
C ASP A 238 28.42 -1.96 -6.50
N ILE A 239 28.07 -2.71 -7.55
CA ILE A 239 26.82 -3.47 -7.59
C ILE A 239 26.88 -4.70 -6.68
N ASN A 240 28.03 -5.35 -6.57
CA ASN A 240 28.21 -6.54 -5.75
C ASN A 240 28.20 -6.17 -4.26
N GLU A 241 28.87 -5.06 -3.92
CA GLU A 241 28.84 -4.52 -2.55
C GLU A 241 27.42 -4.11 -2.17
N LYS A 242 26.69 -3.45 -3.06
CA LYS A 242 25.27 -3.07 -2.89
C LYS A 242 24.41 -4.31 -2.60
N LEU A 243 24.53 -5.35 -3.42
CA LEU A 243 23.83 -6.61 -3.25
C LEU A 243 24.18 -7.28 -1.92
N GLY A 244 25.48 -7.40 -1.61
CA GLY A 244 25.94 -7.98 -0.35
C GLY A 244 25.36 -7.27 0.87
N ARG A 245 25.39 -5.93 0.89
CA ARG A 245 24.83 -5.13 1.99
C ARG A 245 23.31 -5.25 2.10
N LEU A 246 22.59 -5.28 0.96
CA LEU A 246 21.13 -5.46 0.95
C LEU A 246 20.73 -6.83 1.48
N PHE A 247 21.39 -7.91 1.02
CA PHE A 247 21.14 -9.26 1.52
C PHE A 247 21.51 -9.38 3.01
N LEU A 248 22.61 -8.78 3.44
CA LEU A 248 23.02 -8.79 4.84
C LEU A 248 21.97 -8.10 5.73
N ILE A 249 21.54 -6.87 5.37
CA ILE A 249 20.48 -6.16 6.09
C ILE A 249 19.19 -6.95 6.06
N GLY A 250 18.81 -7.47 4.90
CA GLY A 250 17.60 -8.27 4.74
C GLY A 250 17.60 -9.50 5.62
N THR A 251 18.69 -10.22 5.66
CA THR A 251 18.86 -11.42 6.49
C THR A 251 18.83 -11.06 7.98
N ILE A 252 19.63 -10.07 8.42
CA ILE A 252 19.68 -9.66 9.83
C ILE A 252 18.29 -9.22 10.31
N LEU A 253 17.60 -8.35 9.58
CA LEU A 253 16.27 -7.87 9.98
C LEU A 253 15.25 -9.02 10.02
N THR A 254 15.29 -9.94 9.05
CA THR A 254 14.37 -11.08 9.01
C THR A 254 14.58 -11.98 10.21
N PHE A 255 15.81 -12.42 10.47
CA PHE A 255 16.11 -13.29 11.62
C PHE A 255 15.88 -12.61 12.96
N LEU A 256 16.27 -11.33 13.10
CA LEU A 256 16.01 -10.53 14.30
C LEU A 256 14.51 -10.43 14.57
N GLY A 257 13.72 -10.12 13.54
CA GLY A 257 12.26 -9.99 13.69
C GLY A 257 11.60 -11.30 14.07
N PHE A 258 12.01 -12.44 13.49
CA PHE A 258 11.53 -13.76 13.91
C PHE A 258 11.99 -14.12 15.33
N LEU A 259 13.22 -13.80 15.71
CA LEU A 259 13.70 -14.02 17.07
C LEU A 259 12.88 -13.21 18.08
N LEU A 260 12.65 -11.93 17.81
CA LEU A 260 11.86 -11.06 18.67
C LEU A 260 10.37 -11.43 18.70
N SER A 261 9.87 -12.21 17.72
CA SER A 261 8.46 -12.60 17.66
C SER A 261 8.02 -13.53 18.78
N TYR A 262 8.94 -14.16 19.50
CA TYR A 262 8.63 -14.93 20.70
C TYR A 262 8.13 -14.05 21.86
N GLY A 263 8.53 -12.77 21.91
CA GLY A 263 8.07 -11.81 22.91
C GLY A 263 7.12 -10.73 22.37
N CYS A 264 7.10 -10.52 21.05
CA CYS A 264 6.27 -9.55 20.35
C CYS A 264 5.70 -10.22 19.09
N PRO A 265 4.50 -10.80 19.12
CA PRO A 265 3.94 -11.50 17.97
C PRO A 265 3.95 -10.67 16.69
N ILE A 266 4.21 -11.32 15.55
CA ILE A 266 4.11 -10.67 14.25
C ILE A 266 2.63 -10.45 13.95
N ASN A 267 2.23 -9.18 13.84
CA ASN A 267 0.83 -8.82 13.64
C ASN A 267 0.70 -7.57 12.77
N LYS A 268 0.02 -7.72 11.65
CA LYS A 268 -0.23 -6.64 10.69
C LYS A 268 -1.25 -5.63 11.22
N LYS A 269 -2.33 -6.08 11.88
CA LYS A 269 -3.44 -5.21 12.28
C LYS A 269 -3.03 -4.17 13.31
N ILE A 270 -2.08 -4.49 14.17
CA ILE A 270 -1.48 -3.53 15.11
C ILE A 270 -0.15 -2.96 14.61
N TRP A 271 0.32 -3.40 13.44
CA TRP A 271 1.64 -3.06 12.89
C TRP A 271 2.75 -3.28 13.90
N SER A 272 2.83 -4.49 14.49
CA SER A 272 3.79 -4.78 15.55
C SER A 272 5.24 -4.45 15.13
N PRO A 273 6.12 -4.10 16.07
CA PRO A 273 7.54 -3.87 15.78
C PRO A 273 8.20 -5.00 15.00
N THR A 274 7.90 -6.23 15.35
CA THR A 274 8.40 -7.44 14.68
C THR A 274 7.87 -7.56 13.25
N PHE A 275 6.60 -7.21 13.02
CA PHE A 275 6.03 -7.15 11.67
C PHE A 275 6.78 -6.13 10.81
N ALA A 276 7.05 -4.92 11.34
CA ALA A 276 7.81 -3.91 10.61
C ALA A 276 9.24 -4.38 10.28
N ILE A 277 9.93 -5.02 11.24
CA ILE A 277 11.31 -5.50 11.07
C ILE A 277 11.36 -6.65 10.05
N VAL A 278 10.52 -7.68 10.21
CA VAL A 278 10.49 -8.85 9.31
C VAL A 278 10.17 -8.42 7.88
N THR A 279 9.14 -7.59 7.70
CA THR A 279 8.70 -7.19 6.36
C THR A 279 9.72 -6.26 5.67
N CYS A 280 10.42 -5.39 6.40
CA CYS A 280 11.55 -4.64 5.86
C CYS A 280 12.74 -5.55 5.50
N GLY A 281 13.00 -6.58 6.30
CA GLY A 281 14.03 -7.58 6.01
C GLY A 281 13.74 -8.34 4.72
N LEU A 282 12.54 -8.90 4.61
CA LEU A 282 12.08 -9.60 3.40
C LEU A 282 12.06 -8.66 2.18
N GLY A 283 11.60 -7.42 2.35
CA GLY A 283 11.60 -6.41 1.29
C GLY A 283 13.00 -6.06 0.79
N SER A 284 13.99 -5.95 1.70
CA SER A 284 15.40 -5.71 1.34
C SER A 284 15.99 -6.88 0.56
N SER A 285 15.76 -8.11 1.02
CA SER A 285 16.23 -9.33 0.35
C SER A 285 15.58 -9.49 -1.02
N PHE A 286 14.27 -9.23 -1.13
CA PHE A 286 13.56 -9.33 -2.40
C PHE A 286 14.01 -8.24 -3.39
N LEU A 287 14.27 -7.02 -2.93
CA LEU A 287 14.86 -5.98 -3.77
C LEU A 287 16.25 -6.37 -4.27
N ALA A 288 17.09 -6.95 -3.40
CA ALA A 288 18.41 -7.44 -3.81
C ALA A 288 18.30 -8.54 -4.87
N LEU A 289 17.37 -9.49 -4.72
CA LEU A 289 17.09 -10.51 -5.71
C LEU A 289 16.69 -9.90 -7.06
N LEU A 290 15.81 -8.91 -7.07
CA LEU A 290 15.38 -8.22 -8.29
C LEU A 290 16.54 -7.47 -8.95
N ILE A 291 17.39 -6.78 -8.18
CA ILE A 291 18.61 -6.14 -8.71
C ILE A 291 19.53 -7.18 -9.36
N TRP A 292 19.71 -8.33 -8.71
CA TRP A 292 20.54 -9.40 -9.26
C TRP A 292 19.97 -9.96 -10.55
N ILE A 293 18.67 -10.28 -10.62
CA ILE A 293 18.01 -10.80 -11.83
C ILE A 293 18.06 -9.77 -12.98
N ILE A 294 17.72 -8.51 -12.69
CA ILE A 294 17.47 -7.48 -13.70
C ILE A 294 18.77 -6.78 -14.10
N ASP A 295 19.57 -6.33 -13.11
CA ASP A 295 20.70 -5.46 -13.36
C ASP A 295 22.01 -6.26 -13.55
N VAL A 296 22.19 -7.39 -12.84
CA VAL A 296 23.39 -8.24 -12.95
C VAL A 296 23.23 -9.29 -14.04
N LYS A 297 22.13 -10.07 -14.01
CA LYS A 297 21.91 -11.14 -15.01
C LYS A 297 21.28 -10.66 -16.30
N GLY A 298 20.69 -9.46 -16.31
CA GLY A 298 20.11 -8.84 -17.50
C GLY A 298 18.76 -9.43 -17.94
N TYR A 299 18.11 -10.27 -17.13
CA TYR A 299 16.80 -10.87 -17.45
C TYR A 299 15.67 -9.84 -17.27
N LYS A 300 15.28 -9.16 -18.35
CA LYS A 300 14.33 -8.04 -18.35
C LYS A 300 13.02 -8.29 -19.10
N SER A 301 12.90 -9.38 -19.89
CA SER A 301 11.75 -9.60 -20.79
C SER A 301 10.40 -9.64 -20.04
N TRP A 302 10.37 -10.28 -18.87
CA TRP A 302 9.19 -10.41 -18.02
C TRP A 302 8.80 -9.12 -17.29
N SER A 303 9.74 -8.19 -17.13
CA SER A 303 9.59 -7.02 -16.26
C SER A 303 8.60 -5.97 -16.81
N ARG A 304 8.36 -5.94 -18.12
CA ARG A 304 7.44 -4.98 -18.77
C ARG A 304 6.02 -5.03 -18.20
N PHE A 305 5.56 -6.22 -17.84
CA PHE A 305 4.25 -6.38 -17.20
C PHE A 305 4.15 -5.56 -15.92
N PHE A 306 5.12 -5.71 -15.04
CA PHE A 306 5.15 -5.00 -13.75
C PHE A 306 5.57 -3.53 -13.87
N GLU A 307 6.38 -3.18 -14.87
CA GLU A 307 6.78 -1.80 -15.13
C GLU A 307 5.55 -0.90 -15.37
N SER A 308 4.52 -1.39 -16.07
CA SER A 308 3.28 -0.64 -16.31
C SER A 308 2.56 -0.24 -15.03
N PHE A 309 2.58 -1.09 -14.00
CA PHE A 309 2.07 -0.77 -12.65
C PHE A 309 3.01 0.15 -11.86
N GLY A 310 4.32 -0.05 -12.00
CA GLY A 310 5.35 0.64 -11.22
C GLY A 310 5.61 2.08 -11.61
N VAL A 311 5.27 2.47 -12.85
CA VAL A 311 5.51 3.84 -13.36
C VAL A 311 4.57 4.86 -12.74
N ASN A 312 3.28 4.55 -12.66
CA ASN A 312 2.25 5.42 -12.10
C ASN A 312 1.42 4.70 -11.01
N PRO A 313 2.04 4.25 -9.91
CA PRO A 313 1.41 3.36 -8.94
C PRO A 313 0.19 3.97 -8.27
N LEU A 314 0.23 5.28 -7.98
CA LEU A 314 -0.88 6.00 -7.36
C LEU A 314 -2.12 6.01 -8.28
N PHE A 315 -1.94 6.35 -9.55
CA PHE A 315 -3.03 6.38 -10.53
C PHE A 315 -3.69 4.99 -10.66
N ILE A 316 -2.88 3.94 -10.81
CA ILE A 316 -3.41 2.59 -11.00
C ILE A 316 -4.13 2.10 -9.74
N TYR A 317 -3.59 2.39 -8.55
CA TYR A 317 -4.24 2.03 -7.30
C TYR A 317 -5.61 2.73 -7.14
N VAL A 318 -5.69 4.03 -7.44
CA VAL A 318 -6.94 4.80 -7.41
C VAL A 318 -7.93 4.26 -8.43
N MET A 319 -7.48 4.02 -9.66
CA MET A 319 -8.32 3.48 -10.73
C MET A 319 -8.87 2.09 -10.36
N ALA A 320 -8.03 1.21 -9.82
CA ALA A 320 -8.46 -0.09 -9.32
C ALA A 320 -9.52 0.04 -8.23
N GLY A 321 -9.35 0.99 -7.30
CA GLY A 321 -10.35 1.28 -6.27
C GLY A 321 -11.68 1.76 -6.84
N VAL A 322 -11.65 2.69 -7.80
CA VAL A 322 -12.86 3.18 -8.50
C VAL A 322 -13.56 2.05 -9.25
N LEU A 323 -12.80 1.24 -10.01
CA LEU A 323 -13.35 0.11 -10.76
C LEU A 323 -13.96 -0.95 -9.83
N ALA A 324 -13.32 -1.25 -8.70
CA ALA A 324 -13.85 -2.19 -7.71
C ALA A 324 -15.18 -1.70 -7.13
N VAL A 325 -15.27 -0.39 -6.79
CA VAL A 325 -16.51 0.22 -6.32
C VAL A 325 -17.60 0.15 -7.39
N LEU A 326 -17.29 0.46 -8.64
CA LEU A 326 -18.25 0.40 -9.75
C LEU A 326 -18.74 -1.04 -9.97
N LEU A 327 -17.84 -2.03 -10.08
CA LEU A 327 -18.23 -3.44 -10.23
C LEU A 327 -19.10 -3.95 -9.08
N GLY A 328 -18.81 -3.51 -7.86
CA GLY A 328 -19.59 -3.88 -6.67
C GLY A 328 -20.96 -3.19 -6.58
N ASN A 329 -21.17 -2.08 -7.28
CA ASN A 329 -22.39 -1.27 -7.17
C ASN A 329 -23.25 -1.22 -8.45
N ILE A 330 -22.73 -1.55 -9.64
CA ILE A 330 -23.54 -1.69 -10.85
C ILE A 330 -24.45 -2.89 -10.66
N ARG A 331 -25.77 -2.67 -10.77
CA ARG A 331 -26.79 -3.69 -10.58
C ARG A 331 -27.19 -4.33 -11.91
N VAL A 332 -27.22 -5.65 -11.94
CA VAL A 332 -27.61 -6.46 -13.10
C VAL A 332 -28.61 -7.52 -12.68
N PRO A 333 -29.61 -7.86 -13.53
CA PRO A 333 -30.53 -8.96 -13.25
C PRO A 333 -29.79 -10.30 -13.32
N PHE A 334 -30.03 -11.18 -12.35
CA PHE A 334 -29.47 -12.51 -12.31
C PHE A 334 -30.37 -13.44 -11.47
N ASP A 335 -30.77 -14.57 -12.03
CA ASP A 335 -31.57 -15.63 -11.38
C ASP A 335 -32.81 -15.07 -10.65
N GLY A 336 -33.60 -14.26 -11.36
CA GLY A 336 -34.85 -13.66 -10.83
C GLY A 336 -34.63 -12.55 -9.76
N THR A 337 -33.38 -12.22 -9.44
CA THR A 337 -33.01 -11.16 -8.48
C THR A 337 -32.06 -10.13 -9.09
N THR A 338 -31.74 -9.09 -8.36
CA THR A 338 -30.74 -8.10 -8.79
C THR A 338 -29.47 -8.29 -7.98
N THR A 339 -28.34 -8.48 -8.67
CA THR A 339 -27.03 -8.64 -8.04
C THR A 339 -26.03 -7.59 -8.53
N SER A 340 -24.84 -7.51 -7.92
CA SER A 340 -23.76 -6.65 -8.43
C SER A 340 -23.11 -7.28 -9.67
N LEU A 341 -22.56 -6.43 -10.55
CA LEU A 341 -21.79 -6.89 -11.72
C LEU A 341 -20.60 -7.77 -11.30
N HIS A 342 -19.93 -7.44 -10.18
CA HIS A 342 -18.89 -8.28 -9.57
C HIS A 342 -19.42 -9.70 -9.28
N SER A 343 -20.54 -9.79 -8.55
CA SER A 343 -21.16 -11.09 -8.20
C SER A 343 -21.66 -11.83 -9.43
N TYR A 344 -22.20 -11.13 -10.42
CA TYR A 344 -22.63 -11.73 -11.68
C TYR A 344 -21.46 -12.39 -12.43
N ILE A 345 -20.34 -11.68 -12.58
CA ILE A 345 -19.16 -12.25 -13.26
C ILE A 345 -18.66 -13.48 -12.50
N TYR A 346 -18.58 -13.41 -11.16
CA TYR A 346 -18.12 -14.55 -10.38
C TYR A 346 -19.14 -15.70 -10.38
N LYS A 347 -20.36 -15.50 -9.87
CA LYS A 347 -21.36 -16.55 -9.66
C LYS A 347 -22.01 -17.03 -10.96
N GLY A 348 -22.21 -16.12 -11.92
CA GLY A 348 -22.89 -16.45 -13.19
C GLY A 348 -21.95 -17.01 -14.26
N ILE A 349 -20.66 -16.70 -14.21
CA ILE A 349 -19.71 -17.10 -15.25
C ILE A 349 -18.57 -17.96 -14.70
N LEU A 350 -17.78 -17.42 -13.78
CA LEU A 350 -16.52 -18.06 -13.40
C LEU A 350 -16.70 -19.25 -12.44
N GLN A 351 -17.60 -19.15 -11.49
CA GLN A 351 -17.87 -20.22 -10.53
C GLN A 351 -18.46 -21.49 -11.21
N PRO A 352 -19.45 -21.38 -12.12
CA PRO A 352 -19.95 -22.55 -12.84
C PRO A 352 -18.91 -23.22 -13.76
N LEU A 353 -17.98 -22.43 -14.31
CA LEU A 353 -16.96 -22.93 -15.24
C LEU A 353 -15.74 -23.54 -14.54
N LEU A 354 -15.32 -22.96 -13.42
CA LEU A 354 -14.04 -23.25 -12.79
C LEU A 354 -14.15 -23.79 -11.36
N GLY A 355 -15.34 -23.70 -10.76
CA GLY A 355 -15.56 -24.00 -9.33
C GLY A 355 -15.25 -22.81 -8.41
N ASP A 356 -15.42 -23.02 -7.11
CA ASP A 356 -15.41 -21.95 -6.09
C ASP A 356 -14.06 -21.20 -6.00
N TYR A 357 -13.01 -21.89 -5.59
CA TYR A 357 -11.69 -21.30 -5.38
C TYR A 357 -11.01 -20.86 -6.67
N PRO A 358 -10.93 -21.70 -7.73
CA PRO A 358 -10.32 -21.29 -8.99
C PRO A 358 -11.09 -20.15 -9.67
N GLY A 359 -12.43 -20.16 -9.60
CA GLY A 359 -13.27 -19.08 -10.13
C GLY A 359 -13.02 -17.75 -9.41
N SER A 360 -12.87 -17.78 -8.06
CA SER A 360 -12.54 -16.61 -7.28
C SER A 360 -11.16 -16.04 -7.63
N LEU A 361 -10.16 -16.90 -7.78
CA LEU A 361 -8.82 -16.50 -8.24
C LEU A 361 -8.84 -15.97 -9.68
N ALA A 362 -9.56 -16.61 -10.57
CA ALA A 362 -9.69 -16.18 -11.97
C ALA A 362 -10.27 -14.76 -12.06
N PHE A 363 -11.28 -14.44 -11.24
CA PHE A 363 -11.81 -13.08 -11.15
C PHE A 363 -10.72 -12.08 -10.76
N ALA A 364 -9.95 -12.37 -9.71
CA ALA A 364 -8.86 -11.51 -9.25
C ALA A 364 -7.79 -11.28 -10.34
N LEU A 365 -7.42 -12.34 -11.06
CA LEU A 365 -6.45 -12.26 -12.16
C LEU A 365 -6.98 -11.47 -13.36
N LEU A 366 -8.26 -11.65 -13.73
CA LEU A 366 -8.92 -10.85 -14.78
C LEU A 366 -8.97 -9.36 -14.37
N PHE A 367 -9.23 -9.08 -13.11
CA PHE A 367 -9.25 -7.71 -12.61
C PHE A 367 -7.84 -7.08 -12.62
N VAL A 368 -6.79 -7.86 -12.30
CA VAL A 368 -5.39 -7.42 -12.49
C VAL A 368 -5.10 -7.16 -13.97
N ALA A 369 -5.53 -8.05 -14.88
CA ALA A 369 -5.31 -7.89 -16.32
C ALA A 369 -6.02 -6.64 -16.88
N LEU A 370 -7.23 -6.34 -16.42
CA LEU A 370 -7.95 -5.11 -16.77
C LEU A 370 -7.17 -3.87 -16.33
N ASN A 371 -6.71 -3.83 -15.08
CA ASN A 371 -5.92 -2.72 -14.56
C ASN A 371 -4.55 -2.61 -15.25
N TRP A 372 -3.94 -3.76 -15.61
CA TRP A 372 -2.72 -3.78 -16.42
C TRP A 372 -2.94 -3.13 -17.78
N SER A 373 -4.01 -3.45 -18.47
CA SER A 373 -4.33 -2.87 -19.78
C SER A 373 -4.43 -1.35 -19.71
N ILE A 374 -5.10 -0.82 -18.69
CA ILE A 374 -5.19 0.63 -18.44
C ILE A 374 -3.80 1.21 -18.16
N GLY A 375 -3.02 0.58 -17.28
CA GLY A 375 -1.66 1.01 -16.95
C GLY A 375 -0.72 0.96 -18.15
N TYR A 376 -0.84 -0.04 -19.01
CA TYR A 376 -0.06 -0.20 -20.22
C TYR A 376 -0.37 0.89 -21.26
N ILE A 377 -1.66 1.20 -21.46
CA ILE A 377 -2.09 2.32 -22.30
C ILE A 377 -1.47 3.63 -21.77
N CYS A 378 -1.59 3.91 -20.47
CA CYS A 378 -0.97 5.08 -19.87
C CYS A 378 0.55 5.12 -20.08
N LEU A 379 1.22 3.97 -19.98
CA LEU A 379 2.67 3.87 -20.21
C LEU A 379 3.03 4.23 -21.66
N LEU A 380 2.25 3.78 -22.65
CA LEU A 380 2.46 4.08 -24.06
C LEU A 380 2.35 5.58 -24.35
N TYR A 381 1.35 6.25 -23.76
CA TYR A 381 1.15 7.70 -23.96
C TYR A 381 2.13 8.58 -23.18
N THR A 382 2.68 8.09 -22.07
CA THR A 382 3.64 8.86 -21.24
C THR A 382 5.10 8.57 -21.60
N SER A 383 5.39 7.51 -22.37
CA SER A 383 6.73 7.23 -22.85
C SER A 383 7.08 8.20 -24.00
N PRO A 384 8.25 8.86 -23.96
CA PRO A 384 8.69 9.72 -25.07
C PRO A 384 8.66 8.94 -26.38
N SER A 385 7.94 9.49 -27.38
CA SER A 385 7.86 8.91 -28.71
C SER A 385 9.28 8.66 -29.29
N PRO A 386 9.49 7.62 -30.10
CA PRO A 386 10.74 7.46 -30.86
C PRO A 386 11.10 8.70 -31.69
N ARG A 387 10.13 9.55 -32.02
CA ARG A 387 10.36 10.84 -32.72
C ARG A 387 11.01 11.87 -31.80
N ASP A 388 10.66 11.94 -30.50
CA ASP A 388 11.27 12.90 -29.57
C ASP A 388 12.73 12.55 -29.26
N LYS A 389 13.10 11.27 -29.35
CA LYS A 389 14.50 10.82 -29.21
C LYS A 389 15.39 11.19 -30.40
N ARG A 390 14.81 11.51 -31.56
CA ARG A 390 15.58 11.97 -32.74
C ARG A 390 15.84 13.48 -32.74
N GLN A 391 15.03 14.25 -32.02
CA GLN A 391 15.21 15.72 -31.93
C GLN A 391 16.16 16.15 -30.79
N SER A 392 16.60 15.23 -29.95
CA SER A 392 17.54 15.48 -28.84
C SER A 392 18.96 14.97 -29.10
N ARG A 393 19.31 14.69 -30.42
CA ARG A 393 20.67 14.39 -30.85
C ARG A 393 21.27 15.55 -31.61
#